data_064d17c6b0f2903847d5ee557bcec240
#
_entry.id   064d17c6b0f2903847d5ee557bcec240
#
_cell.length_a   1.000
_cell.length_b   1.000
_cell.length_c   1.000
_cell.angle_alpha   90.00
_cell.angle_beta   90.00
_cell.angle_gamma   90.00
#
_symmetry.space_group_name_H-M   'P 1'
#
loop_
_entity.id
_entity.type
_entity.pdbx_description
1 polymer ?
#
loop_
_entity_poly.entity_id
_entity_poly.type
_entity_poly.pdbx_seq_one_letter_code
_entity_poly.pdbx_strand_id
1 'polypeptide(L)'
;MTRGMLTRAMALLLVATSAVAATDEVSHSRRETMKIRMTMAGKIITASLEESDSARDFFAMLPLTLPLEDYAETEKIAYLPGKLTTQGAPKGIDPNVGDICYYTPWGNLAIYYRDFGYSSGLIRLGRITSGLDALTAQPSGTLTIEAVK
;
A
#
# COMPACT_ATOMS: atom_id res chain seq x y z
N MET A 1 -0.89 -53.26 78.96
CA MET A 1 -2.17 -52.98 78.24
C MET A 1 -2.34 -51.49 77.99
N THR A 2 -2.09 -51.01 76.85
CA THR A 2 -2.60 -49.74 76.39
C THR A 2 -2.36 -49.59 74.89
N ARG A 3 -3.44 -49.52 74.16
CA ARG A 3 -3.49 -49.46 72.70
C ARG A 3 -3.07 -48.03 72.23
N GLY A 4 -2.01 -47.98 71.47
CA GLY A 4 -1.62 -46.78 70.73
C GLY A 4 -2.44 -46.67 69.49
N MET A 5 -3.19 -45.56 69.43
CA MET A 5 -3.92 -45.14 68.23
C MET A 5 -2.97 -44.44 67.24
N LEU A 6 -2.70 -45.03 66.09
CA LEU A 6 -2.01 -44.40 65.02
C LEU A 6 -2.97 -43.40 64.25
N THR A 7 -2.74 -42.15 64.42
CA THR A 7 -3.40 -41.11 63.57
C THR A 7 -2.62 -41.00 62.30
N ARG A 8 -3.19 -41.45 61.18
CA ARG A 8 -2.69 -41.18 59.85
C ARG A 8 -3.05 -39.74 59.42
N ALA A 9 -2.06 -38.92 59.33
CA ALA A 9 -2.20 -37.63 58.71
C ALA A 9 -2.17 -37.81 57.18
N MET A 10 -3.30 -37.54 56.55
CA MET A 10 -3.44 -37.55 55.08
C MET A 10 -3.01 -36.19 54.57
N ALA A 11 -1.82 -36.10 54.00
CA ALA A 11 -1.35 -34.88 53.33
C ALA A 11 -2.09 -34.73 52.01
N LEU A 12 -2.94 -33.71 51.94
CA LEU A 12 -3.64 -33.33 50.72
C LEU A 12 -2.66 -32.55 49.82
N LEU A 13 -2.18 -33.22 48.77
CA LEU A 13 -1.33 -32.60 47.77
C LEU A 13 -2.20 -31.73 46.83
N LEU A 14 -2.20 -30.41 47.03
CA LEU A 14 -2.83 -29.47 46.10
C LEU A 14 -1.94 -29.34 44.86
N VAL A 15 -2.33 -30.00 43.78
CA VAL A 15 -1.74 -29.75 42.47
C VAL A 15 -2.34 -28.48 41.90
N ALA A 16 -1.60 -27.39 42.01
CA ALA A 16 -1.94 -26.16 41.31
C ALA A 16 -1.65 -26.33 39.81
N THR A 17 -2.67 -26.60 39.04
CA THR A 17 -2.59 -26.53 37.57
C THR A 17 -2.53 -25.05 37.18
N SER A 18 -1.33 -24.55 36.90
CA SER A 18 -1.12 -23.27 36.27
C SER A 18 -1.64 -23.35 34.83
N ALA A 19 -2.81 -22.84 34.58
CA ALA A 19 -3.29 -22.58 33.24
C ALA A 19 -2.42 -21.46 32.65
N VAL A 20 -1.48 -21.87 31.79
CA VAL A 20 -0.80 -20.92 30.91
C VAL A 20 -1.84 -20.45 29.92
N ALA A 21 -2.36 -19.24 30.16
CA ALA A 21 -3.11 -18.53 29.15
C ALA A 21 -2.16 -18.21 28.00
N ALA A 22 -2.28 -19.01 26.93
CA ALA A 22 -1.69 -18.63 25.66
C ALA A 22 -2.38 -17.33 25.23
N THR A 23 -1.72 -16.20 25.48
CA THR A 23 -2.06 -14.97 24.82
C THR A 23 -1.74 -15.19 23.35
N ASP A 24 -2.78 -15.39 22.55
CA ASP A 24 -2.71 -15.19 21.10
C ASP A 24 -2.24 -13.74 20.90
N GLU A 25 -0.95 -13.57 20.82
CA GLU A 25 -0.35 -12.43 20.16
C GLU A 25 -0.75 -12.54 18.70
N VAL A 26 -1.94 -11.99 18.38
CA VAL A 26 -2.27 -11.66 17.01
C VAL A 26 -1.20 -10.66 16.61
N SER A 27 -0.15 -11.21 15.98
CA SER A 27 0.83 -10.43 15.27
C SER A 27 0.06 -9.60 14.24
N HIS A 28 -0.35 -8.40 14.64
CA HIS A 28 -0.66 -7.33 13.71
C HIS A 28 0.67 -7.02 13.03
N SER A 29 0.99 -7.84 12.02
CA SER A 29 1.95 -7.46 11.01
C SER A 29 1.52 -6.05 10.58
N ARG A 30 2.19 -5.03 11.12
CA ARG A 30 2.05 -3.65 10.68
C ARG A 30 2.40 -3.67 9.20
N ARG A 31 1.37 -3.78 8.35
CA ARG A 31 1.53 -3.71 6.91
C ARG A 31 2.16 -2.36 6.63
N GLU A 32 3.44 -2.40 6.28
CA GLU A 32 4.15 -1.18 5.91
C GLU A 32 3.46 -0.58 4.69
N THR A 33 2.87 0.59 4.88
CA THR A 33 2.28 1.34 3.77
C THR A 33 3.38 1.62 2.76
N MET A 34 3.23 1.14 1.55
CA MET A 34 4.18 1.40 0.46
C MET A 34 4.16 2.88 0.13
N LYS A 35 5.22 3.59 0.54
CA LYS A 35 5.39 5.02 0.28
C LYS A 35 6.35 5.23 -0.86
N ILE A 36 6.05 6.20 -1.69
CA ILE A 36 6.91 6.60 -2.81
C ILE A 36 7.18 8.09 -2.76
N ARG A 37 8.33 8.44 -3.28
CA ARG A 37 8.74 9.81 -3.54
C ARG A 37 8.90 9.99 -5.05
N MET A 38 8.28 11.01 -5.57
CA MET A 38 8.46 11.43 -6.95
C MET A 38 9.16 12.78 -6.98
N THR A 39 9.96 12.99 -8.02
CA THR A 39 10.67 14.25 -8.22
C THR A 39 10.47 14.71 -9.66
N MET A 40 10.06 15.96 -9.82
CA MET A 40 9.90 16.61 -11.11
C MET A 40 10.40 18.06 -11.01
N ALA A 41 11.30 18.44 -11.92
CA ALA A 41 11.90 19.78 -11.93
C ALA A 41 12.47 20.21 -10.56
N GLY A 42 13.11 19.29 -9.83
CA GLY A 42 13.69 19.53 -8.50
C GLY A 42 12.68 19.63 -7.36
N LYS A 43 11.39 19.48 -7.63
CA LYS A 43 10.34 19.49 -6.60
C LYS A 43 9.93 18.07 -6.20
N ILE A 44 9.67 17.89 -4.91
CA ILE A 44 9.33 16.60 -4.32
C ILE A 44 7.81 16.46 -4.20
N ILE A 45 7.32 15.30 -4.59
CA ILE A 45 5.95 14.87 -4.47
C ILE A 45 5.96 13.57 -3.67
N THR A 46 5.10 13.44 -2.69
CA THR A 46 4.97 12.21 -1.90
C THR A 46 3.63 11.55 -2.14
N ALA A 47 3.62 10.23 -2.09
CA ALA A 47 2.43 9.44 -2.29
C ALA A 47 2.46 8.14 -1.48
N SER A 48 1.28 7.60 -1.23
CA SER A 48 1.08 6.28 -0.64
C SER A 48 0.40 5.37 -1.64
N LEU A 49 0.87 4.14 -1.77
CA LEU A 49 0.26 3.13 -2.61
C LEU A 49 -0.73 2.27 -1.82
N GLU A 50 -1.70 1.72 -2.52
CA GLU A 50 -2.66 0.78 -1.97
C GLU A 50 -2.04 -0.61 -1.79
N GLU A 51 -2.66 -1.42 -0.94
CA GLU A 51 -2.27 -2.83 -0.75
C GLU A 51 -2.95 -3.74 -1.78
N SER A 52 -2.69 -3.49 -3.06
CA SER A 52 -3.19 -4.31 -4.16
C SER A 52 -2.05 -5.00 -4.90
N ASP A 53 -2.36 -6.06 -5.63
CA ASP A 53 -1.35 -6.76 -6.43
C ASP A 53 -0.77 -5.84 -7.52
N SER A 54 -1.62 -5.03 -8.15
CA SER A 54 -1.18 -4.04 -9.14
C SER A 54 -0.23 -3.00 -8.55
N ALA A 55 -0.52 -2.50 -7.35
CA ALA A 55 0.34 -1.53 -6.66
C ALA A 55 1.67 -2.16 -6.22
N ARG A 56 1.66 -3.42 -5.79
CA ARG A 56 2.89 -4.16 -5.46
C ARG A 56 3.77 -4.38 -6.69
N ASP A 57 3.18 -4.73 -7.83
CA ASP A 57 3.92 -4.85 -9.09
C ASP A 57 4.57 -3.53 -9.49
N PHE A 58 3.83 -2.43 -9.37
CA PHE A 58 4.37 -1.10 -9.63
C PHE A 58 5.51 -0.75 -8.68
N PHE A 59 5.34 -0.98 -7.40
CA PHE A 59 6.37 -0.72 -6.39
C PHE A 59 7.65 -1.53 -6.64
N ALA A 60 7.51 -2.76 -7.12
CA ALA A 60 8.65 -3.63 -7.45
C ALA A 60 9.46 -3.15 -8.67
N MET A 61 8.88 -2.30 -9.53
CA MET A 61 9.60 -1.72 -10.67
C MET A 61 10.50 -0.54 -10.28
N LEU A 62 10.33 0.03 -9.08
CA LEU A 62 11.06 1.23 -8.65
C LEU A 62 12.55 0.94 -8.39
N PRO A 63 13.47 1.88 -8.67
CA PRO A 63 13.22 3.25 -9.15
C PRO A 63 12.92 3.32 -10.65
N LEU A 64 12.15 4.33 -11.04
CA LEU A 64 11.83 4.63 -12.43
C LEU A 64 12.12 6.10 -12.75
N THR A 65 12.56 6.34 -13.97
CA THR A 65 12.67 7.68 -14.55
C THR A 65 11.94 7.68 -15.88
N LEU A 66 10.86 8.45 -15.97
CA LEU A 66 9.90 8.39 -17.08
C LEU A 66 9.61 9.79 -17.63
N PRO A 67 9.46 9.93 -18.96
CA PRO A 67 8.85 11.11 -19.53
C PRO A 67 7.40 11.25 -19.06
N LEU A 68 7.03 12.42 -18.58
CA LEU A 68 5.69 12.75 -18.15
C LEU A 68 5.09 13.77 -19.11
N GLU A 69 3.89 13.49 -19.59
CA GLU A 69 3.16 14.33 -20.53
C GLU A 69 1.77 14.66 -20.01
N ASP A 70 1.24 15.80 -20.44
CA ASP A 70 -0.15 16.14 -20.18
C ASP A 70 -1.08 15.40 -21.13
N TYR A 71 -2.23 14.96 -20.62
CA TYR A 71 -3.27 14.36 -21.43
C TYR A 71 -4.62 15.00 -21.12
N ALA A 72 -5.26 15.51 -22.17
CA ALA A 72 -6.60 16.08 -22.12
C ALA A 72 -6.81 17.19 -21.05
N GLU A 73 -5.74 17.84 -20.58
CA GLU A 73 -5.78 18.82 -19.48
C GLU A 73 -6.46 18.30 -18.21
N THR A 74 -6.34 16.99 -17.96
CA THR A 74 -7.01 16.29 -16.87
C THR A 74 -6.03 15.47 -16.06
N GLU A 75 -5.02 14.87 -16.71
CA GLU A 75 -4.09 13.95 -16.11
C GLU A 75 -2.69 14.08 -16.67
N LYS A 76 -1.71 13.66 -15.90
CA LYS A 76 -0.35 13.45 -16.38
C LYS A 76 -0.16 11.96 -16.64
N ILE A 77 0.40 11.62 -17.79
CA ILE A 77 0.64 10.23 -18.18
C ILE A 77 2.12 9.93 -18.34
N ALA A 78 2.51 8.69 -18.02
CA ALA A 78 3.83 8.16 -18.25
C ALA A 78 3.72 6.65 -18.55
N TYR A 79 4.36 6.20 -19.64
CA TYR A 79 4.34 4.78 -20.00
C TYR A 79 5.30 3.98 -19.14
N LEU A 80 4.82 2.86 -18.60
CA LEU A 80 5.63 1.95 -17.81
C LEU A 80 6.46 1.01 -18.72
N PRO A 81 7.64 0.56 -18.24
CA PRO A 81 8.48 -0.39 -19.00
C PRO A 81 7.89 -1.81 -19.06
N GLY A 82 6.89 -2.12 -18.25
CA GLY A 82 6.23 -3.41 -18.21
C GLY A 82 4.77 -3.29 -17.81
N LYS A 83 4.02 -4.37 -18.00
CA LYS A 83 2.62 -4.45 -17.60
C LYS A 83 2.51 -4.81 -16.13
N LEU A 84 1.52 -4.21 -15.46
CA LEU A 84 1.13 -4.59 -14.10
C LEU A 84 0.08 -5.70 -14.15
N THR A 85 0.06 -6.55 -13.12
CA THR A 85 -1.04 -7.48 -12.93
C THR A 85 -2.35 -6.73 -12.69
N THR A 86 -3.44 -7.29 -13.17
CA THR A 86 -4.80 -6.78 -12.93
C THR A 86 -5.59 -7.68 -12.01
N GLN A 87 -4.93 -8.67 -11.42
CA GLN A 87 -5.58 -9.64 -10.54
C GLN A 87 -6.22 -8.96 -9.34
N GLY A 88 -7.50 -9.25 -9.12
CA GLY A 88 -8.27 -8.66 -8.03
C GLY A 88 -8.65 -7.18 -8.23
N ALA A 89 -8.27 -6.58 -9.36
CA ALA A 89 -8.59 -5.20 -9.66
C ALA A 89 -10.05 -5.03 -10.13
N PRO A 90 -10.67 -3.87 -9.85
CA PRO A 90 -11.98 -3.55 -10.41
C PRO A 90 -11.88 -3.38 -11.93
N LYS A 91 -13.02 -3.50 -12.63
CA LYS A 91 -13.09 -3.30 -14.10
C LYS A 91 -12.80 -1.86 -14.51
N GLY A 92 -12.96 -0.93 -13.63
CA GLY A 92 -12.71 0.49 -13.81
C GLY A 92 -13.07 1.26 -12.55
N ILE A 93 -12.69 2.52 -12.50
CA ILE A 93 -12.97 3.43 -11.39
C ILE A 93 -13.31 4.84 -11.89
N ASP A 94 -13.91 5.62 -11.03
CA ASP A 94 -14.01 7.07 -11.13
C ASP A 94 -12.84 7.67 -10.31
N PRO A 95 -11.82 8.25 -10.96
CA PRO A 95 -10.65 8.76 -10.24
C PRO A 95 -10.95 10.05 -9.52
N ASN A 96 -10.29 10.26 -8.39
CA ASN A 96 -10.27 11.54 -7.68
C ASN A 96 -8.99 12.32 -8.01
N VAL A 97 -9.04 13.63 -7.83
CA VAL A 97 -7.85 14.48 -7.92
C VAL A 97 -6.79 14.00 -6.93
N GLY A 98 -5.58 13.80 -7.42
CA GLY A 98 -4.45 13.25 -6.66
C GLY A 98 -4.30 11.73 -6.76
N ASP A 99 -5.22 11.03 -7.42
CA ASP A 99 -5.09 9.60 -7.62
C ASP A 99 -3.96 9.27 -8.62
N ILE A 100 -3.18 8.27 -8.28
CA ILE A 100 -2.19 7.64 -9.15
C ILE A 100 -2.81 6.35 -9.66
N CYS A 101 -3.07 6.29 -10.96
CA CYS A 101 -3.77 5.20 -11.59
C CYS A 101 -2.91 4.50 -12.66
N TYR A 102 -3.32 3.31 -13.02
CA TYR A 102 -2.82 2.55 -14.16
C TYR A 102 -3.95 2.33 -15.15
N TYR A 103 -3.76 2.80 -16.38
CA TYR A 103 -4.72 2.60 -17.46
C TYR A 103 -4.31 1.36 -18.26
N THR A 104 -5.05 0.26 -18.06
CA THR A 104 -4.68 -1.05 -18.59
C THR A 104 -4.63 -1.13 -20.10
N PRO A 105 -5.52 -0.48 -20.88
CA PRO A 105 -5.47 -0.57 -22.33
C PRO A 105 -4.17 -0.02 -22.95
N TRP A 106 -3.56 0.98 -22.34
CA TRP A 106 -2.33 1.61 -22.84
C TRP A 106 -1.08 1.25 -22.04
N GLY A 107 -1.23 0.71 -20.85
CA GLY A 107 -0.09 0.36 -20.00
C GLY A 107 0.65 1.55 -19.39
N ASN A 108 -0.05 2.65 -19.15
CA ASN A 108 0.53 3.88 -18.62
C ASN A 108 0.03 4.21 -17.22
N LEU A 109 0.88 4.96 -16.49
CA LEU A 109 0.43 5.71 -15.32
C LEU A 109 -0.46 6.87 -15.79
N ALA A 110 -1.47 7.18 -14.99
CA ALA A 110 -2.33 8.34 -15.14
C ALA A 110 -2.49 8.99 -13.76
N ILE A 111 -1.95 10.20 -13.62
CA ILE A 111 -2.02 10.96 -12.36
C ILE A 111 -2.99 12.10 -12.56
N TYR A 112 -4.13 12.02 -11.88
CA TYR A 112 -5.23 12.96 -12.07
C TYR A 112 -5.03 14.22 -11.26
N TYR A 113 -5.15 15.36 -11.90
CA TYR A 113 -5.15 16.68 -11.26
C TYR A 113 -6.46 17.46 -11.47
N ARG A 114 -7.41 16.87 -12.20
CA ARG A 114 -8.81 17.32 -12.34
C ARG A 114 -9.75 16.13 -12.29
N ASP A 115 -11.01 16.37 -11.98
CA ASP A 115 -12.07 15.38 -12.05
C ASP A 115 -12.27 14.91 -13.50
N PHE A 116 -12.57 13.62 -13.65
CA PHE A 116 -12.74 13.01 -14.97
C PHE A 116 -14.08 12.28 -15.10
N GLY A 117 -14.33 11.29 -14.26
CA GLY A 117 -15.47 10.39 -14.34
C GLY A 117 -15.05 8.94 -14.47
N TYR A 118 -16.01 8.04 -14.48
CA TYR A 118 -15.73 6.60 -14.56
C TYR A 118 -14.98 6.25 -15.86
N SER A 119 -13.90 5.51 -15.71
CA SER A 119 -13.10 4.99 -16.82
C SER A 119 -12.91 3.48 -16.70
N SER A 120 -13.40 2.75 -17.71
CA SER A 120 -13.17 1.31 -17.82
C SER A 120 -11.69 1.03 -18.05
N GLY A 121 -11.13 0.02 -17.39
CA GLY A 121 -9.72 -0.34 -17.48
C GLY A 121 -8.78 0.52 -16.62
N LEU A 122 -9.31 1.47 -15.86
CA LEU A 122 -8.54 2.28 -14.93
C LEU A 122 -8.46 1.63 -13.55
N ILE A 123 -7.26 1.50 -13.01
CA ILE A 123 -6.98 0.90 -11.70
C ILE A 123 -6.25 1.93 -10.85
N ARG A 124 -6.71 2.16 -9.60
CA ARG A 124 -5.97 2.99 -8.65
C ARG A 124 -4.79 2.22 -8.07
N LEU A 125 -3.60 2.81 -8.12
CA LEU A 125 -2.40 2.29 -7.47
C LEU A 125 -2.13 2.97 -6.13
N GLY A 126 -2.53 4.22 -6.01
CA GLY A 126 -2.30 5.00 -4.81
C GLY A 126 -2.77 6.43 -4.96
N ARG A 127 -2.29 7.27 -4.04
CA ARG A 127 -2.72 8.66 -3.95
C ARG A 127 -1.58 9.56 -3.52
N ILE A 128 -1.49 10.74 -4.15
CA ILE A 128 -0.56 11.80 -3.75
C ILE A 128 -0.98 12.31 -2.37
N THR A 129 0.00 12.41 -1.47
CA THR A 129 -0.18 12.94 -0.11
C THR A 129 0.32 14.37 0.02
N SER A 130 1.27 14.79 -0.83
CA SER A 130 1.72 16.18 -0.92
C SER A 130 2.40 16.48 -2.25
N GLY A 131 2.36 17.74 -2.66
CA GLY A 131 3.13 18.24 -3.81
C GLY A 131 2.46 18.06 -5.17
N LEU A 132 1.15 17.86 -5.25
CA LEU A 132 0.43 17.70 -6.52
C LEU A 132 0.66 18.90 -7.48
N ASP A 133 0.76 20.11 -6.97
CA ASP A 133 1.01 21.32 -7.73
C ASP A 133 2.34 21.29 -8.50
N ALA A 134 3.32 20.54 -8.05
CA ALA A 134 4.58 20.34 -8.77
C ALA A 134 4.39 19.63 -10.12
N LEU A 135 3.39 18.75 -10.23
CA LEU A 135 3.05 18.08 -11.49
C LEU A 135 2.37 19.01 -12.50
N THR A 136 1.61 19.96 -12.01
CA THR A 136 0.83 20.87 -12.85
C THR A 136 1.58 22.15 -13.22
N ALA A 137 2.72 22.40 -12.57
CA ALA A 137 3.53 23.59 -12.81
C ALA A 137 4.15 23.62 -14.21
N GLN A 138 4.29 22.47 -14.88
CA GLN A 138 4.84 22.34 -16.22
C GLN A 138 3.98 21.41 -17.08
N PRO A 139 3.88 21.65 -18.40
CA PRO A 139 3.08 20.79 -19.29
C PRO A 139 3.69 19.40 -19.43
N SER A 140 5.02 19.28 -19.41
CA SER A 140 5.76 18.03 -19.55
C SER A 140 7.08 18.09 -18.78
N GLY A 141 7.72 16.95 -18.59
CA GLY A 141 9.01 16.86 -17.93
C GLY A 141 9.42 15.44 -17.64
N THR A 142 10.50 15.28 -16.90
CA THR A 142 10.98 13.96 -16.45
C THR A 142 10.54 13.74 -14.99
N LEU A 143 9.89 12.62 -14.77
CA LEU A 143 9.45 12.17 -13.45
C LEU A 143 10.36 11.04 -12.98
N THR A 144 10.99 11.22 -11.82
CA THR A 144 11.71 10.15 -11.12
C THR A 144 10.84 9.65 -9.99
N ILE A 145 10.71 8.32 -9.85
CA ILE A 145 9.88 7.68 -8.82
C ILE A 145 10.75 6.71 -8.03
N GLU A 146 10.77 6.83 -6.72
CA GLU A 146 11.58 6.03 -5.81
C GLU A 146 10.74 5.51 -4.64
N ALA A 147 11.07 4.29 -4.19
CA ALA A 147 10.53 3.76 -2.96
C ALA A 147 11.10 4.53 -1.75
N VAL A 148 10.26 4.84 -0.77
CA VAL A 148 10.69 5.39 0.53
C VAL A 148 10.86 4.21 1.48
N LYS A 149 12.07 4.08 2.03
CA LYS A 149 12.40 3.08 3.05
C LYS A 149 12.08 3.59 4.45
#